data_1a69b8addce2c82072eaa0a8d72ff10f
#
_entry.id   1a69b8addce2c82072eaa0a8d72ff10f
#
_cell.length_a   1.000
_cell.length_b   1.000
_cell.length_c   1.000
_cell.angle_alpha   90.00
_cell.angle_beta   90.00
_cell.angle_gamma   90.00
#
_symmetry.space_group_name_H-M   'P 1'
#
loop_
_entity.id
_entity.type
_entity.pdbx_description
1 polymer ?
#
loop_
_entity_poly.entity_id
_entity_poly.type
_entity_poly.pdbx_seq_one_letter_code
_entity_poly.pdbx_strand_id
1 'polypeptide(L)'
;MGITDYPHSSNGKVATKSGPYASVHGRTKCNVNVTTVTARAEVWKKVWHGNTQLLVGNLSSYNNDRHSGDSTPHYYCVGTGKAWYVGITNHSSLESGKWYTARTIEYGSQEKAEFTC
;
A
#
# COMPACT_ATOMS: atom_id res chain seq x y z
N MET A 1 15.07 -2.79 1.21
CA MET A 1 14.47 -1.55 1.75
C MET A 1 12.99 -1.49 1.38
N GLY A 2 12.15 -1.13 2.32
CA GLY A 2 10.73 -0.96 2.10
C GLY A 2 10.34 0.51 2.05
N ILE A 3 9.42 0.86 1.18
CA ILE A 3 8.89 2.23 1.04
C ILE A 3 7.37 2.16 0.97
N THR A 4 6.71 3.06 1.68
CA THR A 4 5.26 3.29 1.58
C THR A 4 5.04 4.77 1.38
N ASP A 5 4.37 5.14 0.28
CA ASP A 5 3.97 6.52 0.06
C ASP A 5 2.74 6.85 0.90
N TYR A 6 2.53 8.13 1.21
CA TYR A 6 1.33 8.53 1.93
C TYR A 6 0.09 8.31 1.06
N PRO A 7 -1.08 8.02 1.69
CA PRO A 7 -2.33 7.81 0.95
C PRO A 7 -2.73 9.05 0.17
N HIS A 8 -3.32 8.84 -1.00
CA HIS A 8 -3.77 9.91 -1.88
C HIS A 8 -5.08 9.54 -2.57
N SER A 9 -5.78 10.56 -3.05
CA SER A 9 -7.00 10.39 -3.83
C SER A 9 -6.65 10.22 -5.31
N SER A 10 -7.33 9.31 -5.97
CA SER A 10 -7.15 9.01 -7.40
C SER A 10 -8.50 8.94 -8.09
N ASN A 11 -8.66 9.60 -9.23
CA ASN A 11 -9.92 9.70 -9.99
C ASN A 11 -9.99 8.81 -11.23
N GLY A 12 -8.99 7.99 -11.48
CA GLY A 12 -8.98 7.10 -12.62
C GLY A 12 -10.01 5.98 -12.55
N LYS A 13 -10.04 5.15 -13.57
CA LYS A 13 -10.85 3.93 -13.58
C LYS A 13 -10.03 2.75 -13.11
N VAL A 14 -10.63 1.89 -12.28
CA VAL A 14 -10.12 0.57 -11.97
C VAL A 14 -11.15 -0.43 -12.51
N ALA A 15 -10.73 -1.23 -13.48
CA ALA A 15 -11.64 -2.04 -14.30
C ALA A 15 -12.69 -1.16 -14.99
N THR A 16 -13.97 -1.33 -14.71
CA THR A 16 -15.06 -0.55 -15.33
C THR A 16 -15.56 0.57 -14.43
N LYS A 17 -15.00 0.74 -13.21
CA LYS A 17 -15.54 1.63 -12.21
C LYS A 17 -14.66 2.87 -12.06
N SER A 18 -15.25 4.05 -12.26
CA SER A 18 -14.57 5.33 -12.08
C SER A 18 -14.48 5.69 -10.59
N GLY A 19 -13.33 6.27 -10.18
CA GLY A 19 -13.12 6.74 -8.82
C GLY A 19 -14.04 7.89 -8.43
N PRO A 20 -13.79 8.52 -7.27
CA PRO A 20 -12.50 8.53 -6.58
C PRO A 20 -12.16 7.24 -5.83
N TYR A 21 -10.87 7.03 -5.71
CA TYR A 21 -10.28 5.93 -4.95
C TYR A 21 -9.30 6.51 -3.94
N ALA A 22 -9.20 5.88 -2.76
CA ALA A 22 -8.08 6.07 -1.85
C ALA A 22 -7.01 5.03 -2.23
N SER A 23 -5.82 5.49 -2.51
CA SER A 23 -4.72 4.64 -3.00
C SER A 23 -3.47 4.80 -2.14
N VAL A 24 -2.72 3.72 -2.04
CA VAL A 24 -1.40 3.68 -1.43
C VAL A 24 -0.46 3.00 -2.41
N HIS A 25 0.79 3.45 -2.46
CA HIS A 25 1.83 2.80 -3.25
C HIS A 25 2.91 2.28 -2.32
N GLY A 26 3.12 0.98 -2.30
CA GLY A 26 4.17 0.33 -1.52
C GLY A 26 5.19 -0.34 -2.43
N ARG A 27 6.46 -0.31 -2.05
CA ARG A 27 7.55 -0.91 -2.81
C ARG A 27 8.52 -1.64 -1.90
N THR A 28 8.88 -2.84 -2.29
CA THR A 28 9.98 -3.59 -1.70
C THR A 28 11.17 -3.54 -2.66
N LYS A 29 12.33 -3.14 -2.15
CA LYS A 29 13.55 -2.99 -2.96
C LYS A 29 14.73 -3.68 -2.28
N CYS A 30 15.42 -4.52 -3.03
CA CYS A 30 16.63 -5.21 -2.60
C CYS A 30 17.85 -4.64 -3.33
N ASN A 31 19.04 -4.73 -2.70
CA ASN A 31 20.27 -4.24 -3.30
C ASN A 31 20.77 -5.12 -4.43
N VAL A 32 20.38 -6.37 -4.44
CA VAL A 32 20.77 -7.38 -5.44
C VAL A 32 19.53 -8.13 -5.88
N ASN A 33 19.62 -8.87 -6.99
CA ASN A 33 18.54 -9.75 -7.39
C ASN A 33 18.38 -10.88 -6.39
N VAL A 34 17.14 -11.18 -6.02
CA VAL A 34 16.77 -12.25 -5.10
C VAL A 34 15.77 -13.17 -5.77
N THR A 35 15.54 -14.34 -5.20
CA THR A 35 14.64 -15.33 -5.81
C THR A 35 13.22 -14.81 -5.96
N THR A 36 12.70 -14.18 -4.91
CA THR A 36 11.34 -13.65 -4.88
C THR A 36 11.30 -12.36 -4.08
N VAL A 37 10.55 -11.39 -4.58
CA VAL A 37 10.25 -10.13 -3.88
C VAL A 37 8.74 -10.00 -3.81
N THR A 38 8.22 -9.67 -2.62
CA THR A 38 6.79 -9.39 -2.47
C THR A 38 6.57 -8.01 -1.87
N ALA A 39 5.48 -7.39 -2.24
CA ALA A 39 4.97 -6.19 -1.59
C ALA A 39 3.46 -6.36 -1.43
N ARG A 40 2.97 -6.20 -0.21
CA ARG A 40 1.54 -6.12 0.06
C ARG A 40 1.26 -4.73 0.64
N ALA A 41 0.83 -3.81 -0.20
CA ALA A 41 0.37 -2.51 0.24
C ALA A 41 -1.09 -2.60 0.68
N GLU A 42 -1.43 -1.84 1.70
CA GLU A 42 -2.74 -1.85 2.32
C GLU A 42 -3.20 -0.42 2.54
N VAL A 43 -4.48 -0.16 2.28
CA VAL A 43 -5.14 1.09 2.62
C VAL A 43 -5.90 0.86 3.91
N TRP A 44 -5.59 1.66 4.92
CA TRP A 44 -6.27 1.67 6.21
C TRP A 44 -6.87 3.06 6.43
N LYS A 45 -7.83 3.16 7.33
CA LYS A 45 -8.32 4.46 7.79
C LYS A 45 -8.27 4.53 9.31
N LYS A 46 -8.05 5.74 9.84
CA LYS A 46 -8.21 5.99 11.26
C LYS A 46 -9.71 6.02 11.58
N VAL A 47 -10.11 5.29 12.59
CA VAL A 47 -11.47 5.29 13.10
C VAL A 47 -11.49 5.94 14.47
N TRP A 48 -12.66 6.08 15.03
CA TRP A 48 -12.89 6.67 16.34
C TRP A 48 -11.96 6.06 17.40
N HIS A 49 -11.43 6.90 18.30
CA HIS A 49 -10.50 6.53 19.38
C HIS A 49 -9.08 6.14 18.95
N GLY A 50 -8.63 6.57 17.79
CA GLY A 50 -7.25 6.35 17.36
C GLY A 50 -6.95 4.96 16.81
N ASN A 51 -7.92 4.07 16.74
CA ASN A 51 -7.77 2.78 16.08
C ASN A 51 -7.68 2.93 14.58
N THR A 52 -7.24 1.88 13.89
CA THR A 52 -7.21 1.82 12.43
C THR A 52 -8.02 0.62 11.94
N GLN A 53 -8.57 0.76 10.75
CA GLN A 53 -9.35 -0.29 10.10
C GLN A 53 -8.79 -0.55 8.72
N LEU A 54 -8.51 -1.82 8.42
CA LEU A 54 -8.10 -2.23 7.07
C LEU A 54 -9.28 -2.10 6.11
N LEU A 55 -9.04 -1.47 4.96
CA LEU A 55 -10.03 -1.31 3.90
C LEU A 55 -9.75 -2.24 2.72
N VAL A 56 -8.52 -2.24 2.22
CA VAL A 56 -8.12 -3.07 1.09
C VAL A 56 -6.62 -3.34 1.12
N GLY A 57 -6.22 -4.51 0.65
CA GLY A 57 -4.82 -4.86 0.47
C GLY A 57 -4.62 -5.56 -0.88
N ASN A 58 -3.45 -5.40 -1.46
CA ASN A 58 -3.08 -6.03 -2.70
C ASN A 58 -1.67 -6.62 -2.60
N LEU A 59 -1.57 -7.93 -2.72
CA LEU A 59 -0.29 -8.64 -2.70
C LEU A 59 0.25 -8.76 -4.12
N SER A 60 1.46 -8.29 -4.31
CA SER A 60 2.22 -8.50 -5.54
C SER A 60 3.43 -9.36 -5.23
N SER A 61 3.67 -10.39 -6.04
CA SER A 61 4.79 -11.31 -5.89
C SER A 61 5.54 -11.38 -7.21
N TYR A 62 6.84 -11.17 -7.15
CA TYR A 62 7.72 -11.15 -8.32
C TYR A 62 8.83 -12.19 -8.12
N ASN A 63 8.90 -13.13 -9.04
CA ASN A 63 9.90 -14.22 -9.03
C ASN A 63 10.95 -13.97 -10.12
N ASN A 64 11.89 -14.90 -10.26
CA ASN A 64 12.90 -14.91 -11.33
C ASN A 64 13.94 -13.80 -11.19
N ASP A 65 14.60 -13.76 -10.04
CA ASP A 65 15.76 -12.88 -9.81
C ASP A 65 15.43 -11.38 -9.98
N ARG A 66 14.40 -10.95 -9.28
CA ARG A 66 14.03 -9.54 -9.24
C ARG A 66 14.63 -8.86 -8.02
N HIS A 67 14.87 -7.55 -8.15
CA HIS A 67 15.36 -6.74 -7.03
C HIS A 67 14.32 -5.74 -6.51
N SER A 68 13.17 -5.61 -7.15
CA SER A 68 12.10 -4.74 -6.65
C SER A 68 10.73 -5.23 -7.08
N GLY A 69 9.73 -4.91 -6.25
CA GLY A 69 8.33 -5.15 -6.55
C GLY A 69 7.46 -4.12 -5.88
N ASP A 70 6.35 -3.78 -6.49
CA ASP A 70 5.43 -2.76 -6.00
C ASP A 70 3.99 -3.25 -5.98
N SER A 71 3.20 -2.60 -5.13
CA SER A 71 1.79 -2.87 -4.93
C SER A 71 1.05 -1.55 -4.79
N THR A 72 -0.07 -1.41 -5.49
CA THR A 72 -0.88 -0.19 -5.47
C THR A 72 -2.35 -0.56 -5.32
N PRO A 73 -2.83 -0.79 -4.08
CA PRO A 73 -4.24 -1.05 -3.84
C PRO A 73 -5.08 0.21 -4.03
N HIS A 74 -6.32 0.02 -4.44
CA HIS A 74 -7.29 1.09 -4.64
C HIS A 74 -8.56 0.76 -3.85
N TYR A 75 -8.92 1.62 -2.90
CA TYR A 75 -10.17 1.51 -2.17
C TYR A 75 -11.21 2.45 -2.78
N TYR A 76 -12.30 1.89 -3.29
CA TYR A 76 -13.41 2.68 -3.85
C TYR A 76 -14.12 3.42 -2.72
N CYS A 77 -13.98 4.74 -2.69
CA CYS A 77 -14.42 5.56 -1.55
C CYS A 77 -15.53 6.54 -1.88
N VAL A 78 -16.15 6.43 -3.06
CA VAL A 78 -17.24 7.32 -3.46
C VAL A 78 -18.36 7.32 -2.43
N GLY A 79 -18.72 8.49 -1.93
CA GLY A 79 -19.82 8.66 -0.97
C GLY A 79 -19.48 8.28 0.47
N THR A 80 -18.22 7.91 0.77
CA THR A 80 -17.84 7.53 2.14
C THR A 80 -17.52 8.72 3.03
N GLY A 81 -17.44 9.94 2.45
CA GLY A 81 -17.14 11.14 3.19
C GLY A 81 -15.65 11.35 3.44
N LYS A 82 -15.34 12.16 4.46
CA LYS A 82 -13.98 12.50 4.82
C LYS A 82 -13.37 11.44 5.74
N ALA A 83 -12.15 11.04 5.44
CA ALA A 83 -11.42 10.10 6.28
C ALA A 83 -9.92 10.40 6.24
N TRP A 84 -9.21 10.03 7.30
CA TRP A 84 -7.76 10.07 7.36
C TRP A 84 -7.23 8.66 7.08
N TYR A 85 -6.63 8.50 5.92
CA TYR A 85 -6.13 7.20 5.46
C TYR A 85 -4.70 6.97 5.92
N VAL A 86 -4.33 5.69 6.07
CA VAL A 86 -2.99 5.25 6.46
C VAL A 86 -2.54 4.20 5.46
N GLY A 87 -1.30 4.31 5.00
CA GLY A 87 -0.67 3.31 4.14
C GLY A 87 0.21 2.38 4.94
N ILE A 88 0.06 1.08 4.74
CA ILE A 88 0.92 0.07 5.34
C ILE A 88 1.37 -0.86 4.23
N THR A 89 2.67 -1.16 4.18
CA THR A 89 3.20 -2.15 3.25
C THR A 89 3.96 -3.22 4.02
N ASN A 90 3.60 -4.46 3.78
CA ASN A 90 4.34 -5.62 4.26
C ASN A 90 5.28 -6.06 3.14
N HIS A 91 6.57 -6.09 3.44
CA HIS A 91 7.63 -6.38 2.50
C HIS A 91 8.20 -7.75 2.80
N SER A 92 8.52 -8.52 1.77
CA SER A 92 9.28 -9.74 1.96
C SER A 92 10.19 -10.04 0.78
N SER A 93 11.25 -10.78 1.04
CA SER A 93 12.14 -11.31 0.00
C SER A 93 12.60 -12.70 0.36
N LEU A 94 12.74 -13.54 -0.65
CA LEU A 94 13.33 -14.87 -0.52
C LEU A 94 14.76 -14.81 -1.06
N GLU A 95 15.72 -14.96 -0.16
CA GLU A 95 17.15 -14.82 -0.47
C GLU A 95 17.88 -16.07 -0.01
N SER A 96 18.42 -16.84 -0.95
CA SER A 96 19.16 -18.07 -0.67
C SER A 96 18.36 -19.03 0.24
N GLY A 97 17.09 -19.22 -0.06
CA GLY A 97 16.21 -20.14 0.66
C GLY A 97 15.68 -19.59 1.98
N LYS A 98 15.97 -18.34 2.34
CA LYS A 98 15.51 -17.72 3.58
C LYS A 98 14.62 -16.51 3.32
N TRP A 99 13.51 -16.43 4.04
CA TRP A 99 12.61 -15.29 3.97
C TRP A 99 13.03 -14.19 4.93
N TYR A 100 13.03 -12.97 4.42
CA TYR A 100 13.21 -11.74 5.19
C TYR A 100 11.95 -10.90 5.06
N THR A 101 11.51 -10.31 6.17
CA THR A 101 10.28 -9.52 6.21
C THR A 101 10.53 -8.18 6.86
N ALA A 102 9.77 -7.17 6.44
CA ALA A 102 9.76 -5.85 7.04
C ALA A 102 8.38 -5.22 6.83
N ARG A 103 8.10 -4.17 7.58
CA ARG A 103 6.83 -3.45 7.48
C ARG A 103 7.09 -1.97 7.55
N THR A 104 6.50 -1.21 6.63
CA THR A 104 6.57 0.25 6.66
C THR A 104 5.16 0.82 6.78
N ILE A 105 5.05 1.91 7.55
CA ILE A 105 3.78 2.58 7.81
C ILE A 105 3.96 4.04 7.47
N GLU A 106 3.02 4.59 6.68
CA GLU A 106 3.00 6.02 6.36
C GLU A 106 1.64 6.60 6.76
N TYR A 107 1.65 7.34 7.83
CA TYR A 107 0.44 8.01 8.30
C TYR A 107 0.14 9.26 7.47
N GLY A 108 1.15 9.85 6.86
CA GLY A 108 1.02 11.17 6.27
C GLY A 108 0.68 12.22 7.32
N SER A 109 0.56 13.46 6.90
CA SER A 109 -0.03 14.48 7.73
C SER A 109 -1.55 14.48 7.55
N GLN A 110 -2.28 14.97 8.52
CA GLN A 110 -3.73 15.17 8.39
C GLN A 110 -4.04 15.98 7.12
N GLU A 111 -3.22 16.97 6.81
CA GLU A 111 -3.37 17.82 5.63
C GLU A 111 -3.29 17.05 4.32
N LYS A 112 -2.43 16.03 4.24
CA LYS A 112 -2.18 15.28 3.00
C LYS A 112 -3.00 14.01 2.89
N ALA A 113 -3.18 13.29 4.00
CA ALA A 113 -3.77 11.96 4.01
C ALA A 113 -5.24 11.96 4.45
N GLU A 114 -5.78 13.10 4.88
CA GLU A 114 -7.21 13.25 5.17
C GLU A 114 -7.88 13.95 3.99
N PHE A 115 -8.81 13.28 3.36
CA PHE A 115 -9.53 13.83 2.22
C PHE A 115 -10.95 13.26 2.13
N THR A 116 -11.79 13.97 1.37
CA THR A 116 -13.18 13.58 1.13
C THR A 116 -13.31 12.84 -0.18
N CYS A 117 -14.01 11.75 -0.16
CA CYS A 117 -14.34 11.00 -1.38
C CYS A 117 -15.73 11.36 -1.94
#